data_34637d9624614e9db589f0f70c54f914
#
_entry.id   34637d9624614e9db589f0f70c54f914
#
_cell.length_a   1.000
_cell.length_b   1.000
_cell.length_c   1.000
_cell.angle_alpha   90.00
_cell.angle_beta   90.00
_cell.angle_gamma   90.00
#
_symmetry.space_group_name_H-M   'P 1'
#
loop_
_entity.id
_entity.type
_entity.pdbx_description
1 polymer ?
#
loop_
_entity_poly.entity_id
_entity_poly.type
_entity_poly.pdbx_seq_one_letter_code
_entity_poly.pdbx_strand_id
1 'polypeptide(L)'
;MPASPAGDGPRTPAVPALPVQACVGAVVLDDAGRLLLVRRRNAPGRGLWSVPGGRVEPGESLAEAVEREVHEETGLVVRAGEPVGRITIPGNGVVYDVVDLVCTLSGAPTEPVPGDDADAVTFADAADLDRLACTPGLVATLRGWGALPG
;
A
#
# COMPACT_ATOMS: atom_id res chain seq x y z
N MET A 1 35.15 0.96 -45.17
CA MET A 1 35.06 -0.01 -44.14
C MET A 1 34.08 0.43 -43.10
N PRO A 2 33.15 -0.34 -42.95
CA PRO A 2 32.11 0.00 -42.00
C PRO A 2 32.69 0.01 -40.60
N ALA A 3 32.43 1.08 -39.96
CA ALA A 3 32.70 1.14 -38.54
C ALA A 3 31.81 0.15 -37.84
N SER A 4 32.35 -0.52 -36.87
CA SER A 4 31.52 -1.26 -35.94
C SER A 4 30.52 -0.33 -35.36
N PRO A 5 29.25 -0.67 -35.35
CA PRO A 5 28.26 0.16 -34.70
C PRO A 5 28.65 0.42 -33.26
N ALA A 6 28.53 1.63 -32.88
CA ALA A 6 28.92 2.04 -31.52
C ALA A 6 28.19 1.26 -30.43
N GLY A 7 27.01 0.74 -30.74
CA GLY A 7 26.23 -0.04 -29.80
C GLY A 7 26.67 -1.49 -29.68
N ASP A 8 27.64 -1.92 -30.50
CA ASP A 8 28.05 -3.32 -30.55
C ASP A 8 29.29 -3.61 -29.74
N GLY A 9 29.75 -2.71 -28.95
CA GLY A 9 30.74 -3.03 -27.94
C GLY A 9 30.22 -4.12 -27.01
N PRO A 10 31.14 -4.74 -26.25
CA PRO A 10 30.68 -5.76 -25.30
C PRO A 10 29.59 -5.18 -24.40
N ARG A 11 28.44 -5.75 -24.57
CA ARG A 11 27.32 -5.39 -23.70
C ARG A 11 27.35 -6.26 -22.49
N THR A 12 27.16 -5.63 -21.33
CA THR A 12 26.79 -6.38 -20.17
C THR A 12 25.48 -7.09 -20.50
N PRO A 13 25.41 -8.41 -20.33
CA PRO A 13 24.14 -9.09 -20.53
C PRO A 13 23.07 -8.36 -19.79
N ALA A 14 21.98 -8.03 -20.43
CA ALA A 14 20.87 -7.39 -19.78
C ALA A 14 20.40 -8.31 -18.66
N VAL A 15 20.42 -7.81 -17.43
CA VAL A 15 19.76 -8.51 -16.34
C VAL A 15 18.28 -8.49 -16.69
N PRO A 16 17.62 -9.66 -16.77
CA PRO A 16 16.19 -9.67 -17.01
C PRO A 16 15.50 -8.80 -15.98
N ALA A 17 14.66 -7.90 -16.43
CA ALA A 17 13.89 -7.08 -15.53
C ALA A 17 13.01 -7.99 -14.65
N LEU A 18 12.99 -7.74 -13.34
CA LEU A 18 12.10 -8.45 -12.45
C LEU A 18 10.65 -8.11 -12.81
N PRO A 19 9.75 -9.09 -12.68
CA PRO A 19 8.32 -8.79 -12.85
C PRO A 19 7.88 -7.73 -11.85
N VAL A 20 7.00 -6.86 -12.30
CA VAL A 20 6.42 -5.80 -11.48
C VAL A 20 4.98 -6.18 -11.14
N GLN A 21 4.69 -6.21 -9.85
CA GLN A 21 3.33 -6.45 -9.36
C GLN A 21 2.73 -5.12 -8.89
N ALA A 22 1.67 -4.70 -9.55
CA ALA A 22 0.92 -3.53 -9.12
C ALA A 22 0.18 -3.82 -7.81
N CYS A 23 0.30 -2.89 -6.87
CA CYS A 23 -0.36 -2.97 -5.56
C CYS A 23 -0.98 -1.62 -5.22
N VAL A 24 -1.88 -1.64 -4.28
CA VAL A 24 -2.54 -0.43 -3.75
C VAL A 24 -2.47 -0.42 -2.24
N GLY A 25 -2.47 0.77 -1.66
CA GLY A 25 -2.68 0.99 -0.25
C GLY A 25 -3.75 2.06 -0.05
N ALA A 26 -4.46 1.99 1.05
CA ALA A 26 -5.55 2.90 1.35
C ALA A 26 -5.19 3.83 2.50
N VAL A 27 -5.24 5.12 2.26
CA VAL A 27 -5.15 6.12 3.33
C VAL A 27 -6.58 6.53 3.66
N VAL A 28 -7.11 5.99 4.75
CA VAL A 28 -8.49 6.21 5.19
C VAL A 28 -8.46 6.92 6.52
N LEU A 29 -9.02 8.11 6.58
CA LEU A 29 -9.18 8.85 7.82
C LEU A 29 -10.65 8.83 8.24
N ASP A 30 -10.89 8.63 9.53
CA ASP A 30 -12.25 8.75 10.08
C ASP A 30 -12.60 10.23 10.35
N ASP A 31 -13.79 10.47 10.87
CA ASP A 31 -14.26 11.83 11.16
C ASP A 31 -13.39 12.56 12.19
N ALA A 32 -12.69 11.81 13.04
CA ALA A 32 -11.76 12.37 14.02
C ALA A 32 -10.34 12.54 13.45
N GLY A 33 -10.14 12.24 12.17
CA GLY A 33 -8.84 12.34 11.52
C GLY A 33 -7.88 11.20 11.86
N ARG A 34 -8.38 10.08 12.38
CA ARG A 34 -7.54 8.93 12.71
C ARG A 34 -7.36 8.03 11.49
N LEU A 35 -6.16 7.47 11.36
CA LEU A 35 -5.77 6.65 10.22
C LEU A 35 -6.11 5.17 10.43
N LEU A 36 -6.78 4.57 9.45
CA LEU A 36 -7.09 3.15 9.46
C LEU A 36 -5.82 2.32 9.28
N LEU A 37 -5.57 1.42 10.22
CA LEU A 37 -4.44 0.50 10.16
C LEU A 37 -4.91 -0.93 10.40
N VAL A 38 -4.20 -1.86 9.75
CA VAL A 38 -4.37 -3.28 9.96
C VAL A 38 -3.05 -3.86 10.48
N ARG A 39 -3.13 -4.83 11.40
CA ARG A 39 -1.95 -5.57 11.84
C ARG A 39 -1.81 -6.80 10.93
N ARG A 40 -0.66 -6.91 10.31
CA ARG A 40 -0.40 -7.97 9.34
C ARG A 40 -0.34 -9.33 10.00
N ARG A 41 -1.07 -10.28 9.45
CA ARG A 41 -1.11 -11.66 9.92
C ARG A 41 0.01 -12.51 9.32
N ASN A 42 0.45 -12.15 8.11
CA ASN A 42 1.38 -12.94 7.31
C ASN A 42 2.66 -12.15 7.00
N ALA A 43 3.73 -12.89 6.72
CA ALA A 43 4.97 -12.31 6.23
C ALA A 43 4.78 -11.73 4.81
N PRO A 44 5.51 -10.68 4.41
CA PRO A 44 6.46 -9.93 5.22
C PRO A 44 5.77 -8.99 6.22
N GLY A 45 6.47 -8.66 7.29
CA GLY A 45 5.95 -7.70 8.26
C GLY A 45 4.90 -8.25 9.22
N ARG A 46 4.88 -9.55 9.44
CA ARG A 46 3.93 -10.18 10.38
C ARG A 46 3.99 -9.50 11.76
N GLY A 47 2.82 -9.15 12.27
CA GLY A 47 2.68 -8.48 13.57
C GLY A 47 2.88 -6.97 13.51
N LEU A 48 3.23 -6.42 12.34
CA LEU A 48 3.38 -4.97 12.16
C LEU A 48 2.10 -4.35 11.62
N TRP A 49 1.90 -3.09 11.95
CA TRP A 49 0.76 -2.33 11.47
C TRP A 49 1.07 -1.63 10.15
N SER A 50 0.12 -1.65 9.25
CA SER A 50 0.23 -0.97 7.94
C SER A 50 -1.14 -0.47 7.51
N VAL A 51 -1.15 0.40 6.49
CA VAL A 51 -2.43 0.73 5.85
C VAL A 51 -2.98 -0.51 5.14
N PRO A 52 -4.31 -0.64 5.02
CA PRO A 52 -4.90 -1.72 4.25
C PRO A 52 -4.46 -1.65 2.78
N GLY A 53 -4.32 -2.79 2.15
CA GLY A 53 -3.96 -2.83 0.75
C GLY A 53 -3.55 -4.21 0.31
N GLY A 54 -3.19 -4.34 -0.95
CA GLY A 54 -2.78 -5.59 -1.53
C GLY A 54 -2.58 -5.49 -3.04
N ARG A 55 -2.57 -6.63 -3.68
CA ARG A 55 -2.32 -6.73 -5.12
C ARG A 55 -3.52 -6.28 -5.93
N VAL A 56 -3.24 -5.60 -7.04
CA VAL A 56 -4.25 -5.33 -8.07
C VAL A 56 -4.43 -6.61 -8.87
N GLU A 57 -5.66 -7.06 -8.98
CA GLU A 57 -6.00 -8.25 -9.76
C GLU A 57 -6.11 -7.91 -11.24
N PRO A 58 -5.91 -8.91 -12.14
CA PRO A 58 -6.05 -8.68 -13.58
C PRO A 58 -7.42 -8.06 -13.92
N GLY A 59 -7.39 -6.99 -14.71
CA GLY A 59 -8.60 -6.29 -15.13
C GLY A 59 -9.17 -5.29 -14.13
N GLU A 60 -8.60 -5.22 -12.93
CA GLU A 60 -9.01 -4.27 -11.90
C GLU A 60 -8.38 -2.90 -12.11
N SER A 61 -9.13 -1.83 -11.90
CA SER A 61 -8.54 -0.50 -11.74
C SER A 61 -7.93 -0.36 -10.34
N LEU A 62 -7.10 0.66 -10.14
CA LEU A 62 -6.56 0.96 -8.81
C LEU A 62 -7.67 1.25 -7.81
N ALA A 63 -8.69 2.00 -8.23
CA ALA A 63 -9.85 2.31 -7.39
C ALA A 63 -10.59 1.04 -6.96
N GLU A 64 -10.86 0.16 -7.92
CA GLU A 64 -11.54 -1.11 -7.62
C GLU A 64 -10.72 -1.98 -6.68
N ALA A 65 -9.42 -2.06 -6.90
CA ALA A 65 -8.52 -2.85 -6.07
C ALA A 65 -8.49 -2.35 -4.63
N VAL A 66 -8.32 -1.04 -4.43
CA VAL A 66 -8.21 -0.49 -3.07
C VAL A 66 -9.53 -0.60 -2.32
N GLU A 67 -10.65 -0.39 -3.00
CA GLU A 67 -11.98 -0.54 -2.38
C GLU A 67 -12.22 -1.99 -1.97
N ARG A 68 -11.85 -2.94 -2.81
CA ARG A 68 -11.95 -4.37 -2.51
C ARG A 68 -11.06 -4.76 -1.34
N GLU A 69 -9.80 -4.35 -1.33
CA GLU A 69 -8.85 -4.70 -0.28
C GLU A 69 -9.28 -4.14 1.07
N VAL A 70 -9.75 -2.90 1.14
CA VAL A 70 -10.27 -2.33 2.39
C VAL A 70 -11.44 -3.15 2.91
N HIS A 71 -12.35 -3.51 2.03
CA HIS A 71 -13.50 -4.31 2.42
C HIS A 71 -13.11 -5.71 2.92
N GLU A 72 -12.20 -6.37 2.22
CA GLU A 72 -11.72 -7.70 2.61
C GLU A 72 -11.01 -7.69 3.96
N GLU A 73 -10.19 -6.66 4.21
CA GLU A 73 -9.34 -6.61 5.41
C GLU A 73 -10.04 -6.00 6.62
N THR A 74 -11.03 -5.15 6.42
CA THR A 74 -11.62 -4.37 7.52
C THR A 74 -13.14 -4.40 7.58
N GLY A 75 -13.80 -4.91 6.55
CA GLY A 75 -15.26 -4.88 6.45
C GLY A 75 -15.83 -3.51 6.11
N LEU A 76 -15.01 -2.48 6.07
CA LEU A 76 -15.48 -1.13 5.76
C LEU A 76 -15.67 -0.94 4.26
N VAL A 77 -16.60 -0.08 3.91
CA VAL A 77 -16.85 0.34 2.53
C VAL A 77 -16.27 1.74 2.36
N VAL A 78 -15.36 1.87 1.41
CA VAL A 78 -14.74 3.15 1.11
C VAL A 78 -14.91 3.50 -0.35
N ARG A 79 -14.81 4.79 -0.65
CA ARG A 79 -14.72 5.29 -2.00
C ARG A 79 -13.28 5.78 -2.23
N ALA A 80 -12.65 5.25 -3.27
CA ALA A 80 -11.30 5.65 -3.64
C ALA A 80 -11.30 7.07 -4.20
N GLY A 81 -10.32 7.85 -3.75
CA GLY A 81 -10.04 9.18 -4.26
C GLY A 81 -8.71 9.21 -5.01
N GLU A 82 -8.00 10.31 -4.88
CA GLU A 82 -6.77 10.54 -5.62
C GLU A 82 -5.58 9.81 -5.00
N PRO A 83 -4.60 9.41 -5.81
CA PRO A 83 -3.33 8.93 -5.29
C PRO A 83 -2.62 10.03 -4.48
N VAL A 84 -2.04 9.66 -3.35
CA VAL A 84 -1.21 10.57 -2.55
C VAL A 84 0.27 10.30 -2.74
N GLY A 85 0.62 9.13 -3.22
CA GLY A 85 2.01 8.78 -3.46
C GLY A 85 2.17 7.39 -4.03
N ARG A 86 3.41 7.10 -4.40
CA ARG A 86 3.79 5.84 -5.03
C ARG A 86 5.16 5.43 -4.52
N ILE A 87 5.30 4.18 -4.17
CA ILE A 87 6.59 3.62 -3.76
C ILE A 87 6.83 2.29 -4.45
N THR A 88 8.10 1.95 -4.56
CA THR A 88 8.55 0.68 -5.09
C THR A 88 9.15 -0.13 -3.95
N ILE A 89 8.67 -1.34 -3.75
CA ILE A 89 9.14 -2.21 -2.67
C ILE A 89 9.74 -3.47 -3.30
N PRO A 90 11.03 -3.75 -3.03
CA PRO A 90 11.61 -4.99 -3.52
C PRO A 90 11.01 -6.19 -2.80
N GLY A 91 10.67 -7.22 -3.58
CA GLY A 91 10.21 -8.48 -3.06
C GLY A 91 11.16 -9.60 -3.43
N ASN A 92 10.75 -10.82 -3.18
CA ASN A 92 11.52 -12.01 -3.56
C ASN A 92 11.20 -12.37 -5.01
N GLY A 93 12.08 -11.96 -5.95
CA GLY A 93 11.90 -12.21 -7.37
C GLY A 93 10.83 -11.35 -8.03
N VAL A 94 10.39 -10.29 -7.38
CA VAL A 94 9.36 -9.38 -7.88
C VAL A 94 9.61 -7.99 -7.32
N VAL A 95 9.15 -6.98 -8.03
CA VAL A 95 9.13 -5.60 -7.54
C VAL A 95 7.67 -5.21 -7.35
N TYR A 96 7.33 -4.76 -6.16
CA TYR A 96 5.99 -4.25 -5.88
C TYR A 96 5.93 -2.76 -6.15
N ASP A 97 5.01 -2.38 -7.04
CA ASP A 97 4.75 -0.99 -7.37
C ASP A 97 3.46 -0.60 -6.66
N VAL A 98 3.59 0.14 -5.57
CA VAL A 98 2.48 0.43 -4.66
C VAL A 98 2.03 1.87 -4.85
N VAL A 99 0.76 2.03 -5.19
CA VAL A 99 0.11 3.35 -5.24
C VAL A 99 -0.81 3.45 -4.04
N ASP A 100 -0.59 4.46 -3.19
CA ASP A 100 -1.48 4.74 -2.07
C ASP A 100 -2.51 5.79 -2.48
N LEU A 101 -3.78 5.49 -2.23
CA LEU A 101 -4.90 6.38 -2.56
C LEU A 101 -5.59 6.85 -1.30
N VAL A 102 -5.98 8.11 -1.29
CA VAL A 102 -6.89 8.61 -0.25
C VAL A 102 -8.26 7.99 -0.49
N CYS A 103 -8.85 7.45 0.55
CA CYS A 103 -10.18 6.86 0.49
C CYS A 103 -11.06 7.46 1.57
N THR A 104 -12.34 7.63 1.26
CA THR A 104 -13.32 8.14 2.22
C THR A 104 -14.28 7.03 2.61
N LEU A 105 -14.66 7.01 3.90
CA LEU A 105 -15.67 6.08 4.38
C LEU A 105 -17.01 6.39 3.72
N SER A 106 -17.69 5.33 3.26
CA SER A 106 -18.96 5.45 2.55
C SER A 106 -20.08 4.84 3.39
N GLY A 107 -20.56 5.62 4.35
CA GLY A 107 -21.68 5.21 5.18
C GLY A 107 -21.32 4.17 6.22
N ALA A 108 -22.23 3.26 6.49
CA ALA A 108 -22.04 2.17 7.44
C ALA A 108 -21.52 0.92 6.72
N PRO A 109 -20.75 0.03 7.41
CA PRO A 109 -20.39 0.14 8.81
C PRO A 109 -19.26 1.16 9.08
N THR A 110 -19.16 1.65 10.31
CA THR A 110 -18.09 2.57 10.72
C THR A 110 -17.09 1.91 11.65
N GLU A 111 -17.40 0.71 12.13
CA GLU A 111 -16.52 -0.07 12.99
C GLU A 111 -15.79 -1.11 12.14
N PRO A 112 -14.44 -1.08 12.09
CA PRO A 112 -13.71 -2.09 11.35
C PRO A 112 -13.70 -3.43 12.06
N VAL A 113 -13.71 -4.50 11.28
CA VAL A 113 -13.60 -5.87 11.77
C VAL A 113 -12.49 -6.56 10.98
N PRO A 114 -11.49 -7.18 11.63
CA PRO A 114 -10.39 -7.81 10.89
C PRO A 114 -10.90 -8.92 9.99
N GLY A 115 -10.45 -8.89 8.73
CA GLY A 115 -10.64 -9.97 7.79
C GLY A 115 -9.59 -11.07 7.96
N ASP A 116 -9.55 -12.00 7.01
CA ASP A 116 -8.72 -13.21 7.14
C ASP A 116 -7.21 -12.94 7.19
N ASP A 117 -6.75 -11.86 6.54
CA ASP A 117 -5.34 -11.53 6.43
C ASP A 117 -4.86 -10.55 7.50
N ALA A 118 -5.72 -10.14 8.41
CA ALA A 118 -5.41 -9.19 9.47
C ALA A 118 -5.71 -9.80 10.84
N ASP A 119 -4.80 -9.59 11.79
CA ASP A 119 -5.02 -10.00 13.19
C ASP A 119 -5.83 -8.98 13.96
N ALA A 120 -5.73 -7.72 13.57
CA ALA A 120 -6.39 -6.62 14.25
C ALA A 120 -6.54 -5.45 13.31
N VAL A 121 -7.48 -4.57 13.59
CA VAL A 121 -7.69 -3.32 12.87
C VAL A 121 -7.94 -2.21 13.89
N THR A 122 -7.54 -1.00 13.55
CA THR A 122 -7.77 0.17 14.41
C THR A 122 -7.77 1.45 13.60
N PHE A 123 -8.39 2.49 14.14
CA PHE A 123 -8.13 3.86 13.70
C PHE A 123 -7.14 4.48 14.68
N ALA A 124 -5.99 4.91 14.17
CA ALA A 124 -4.87 5.40 14.95
C ALA A 124 -4.77 6.92 14.86
N ASP A 125 -4.67 7.58 16.01
CA ASP A 125 -4.34 9.00 16.07
C ASP A 125 -2.81 9.18 16.08
N ALA A 126 -2.34 10.42 16.18
CA ALA A 126 -0.90 10.71 16.14
C ALA A 126 -0.16 10.03 17.29
N ALA A 127 -0.74 9.98 18.50
CA ALA A 127 -0.12 9.31 19.64
C ALA A 127 -0.06 7.79 19.44
N ASP A 128 -1.09 7.20 18.85
CA ASP A 128 -1.10 5.78 18.51
C ASP A 128 -0.01 5.45 17.50
N LEU A 129 0.21 6.32 16.49
CA LEU A 129 1.24 6.11 15.48
C LEU A 129 2.64 6.11 16.08
N ASP A 130 2.87 6.88 17.13
CA ASP A 130 4.14 6.86 17.85
C ASP A 130 4.34 5.59 18.67
N ARG A 131 3.26 4.94 19.07
CA ARG A 131 3.25 3.77 19.95
C ARG A 131 3.21 2.45 19.20
N LEU A 132 2.49 2.39 18.10
CA LEU A 132 2.29 1.15 17.34
C LEU A 132 3.53 0.80 16.53
N ALA A 133 3.84 -0.50 16.48
CA ALA A 133 4.92 -1.03 15.64
C ALA A 133 4.44 -1.10 14.19
N CYS A 134 4.72 -0.06 13.43
CA CYS A 134 4.35 0.01 12.02
C CYS A 134 5.41 -0.59 11.11
N THR A 135 5.03 -0.95 9.89
CA THR A 135 5.99 -1.42 8.88
C THR A 135 7.05 -0.33 8.65
N PRO A 136 8.31 -0.73 8.36
CA PRO A 136 9.41 0.24 8.23
C PRO A 136 9.09 1.32 7.19
N GLY A 137 9.29 2.57 7.59
CA GLY A 137 9.11 3.71 6.71
C GLY A 137 7.68 4.18 6.49
N LEU A 138 6.67 3.46 6.99
CA LEU A 138 5.27 3.81 6.77
C LEU A 138 4.96 5.23 7.24
N VAL A 139 5.23 5.52 8.51
CA VAL A 139 4.90 6.81 9.11
C VAL A 139 5.67 7.95 8.43
N ALA A 140 6.97 7.74 8.20
CA ALA A 140 7.80 8.76 7.54
C ALA A 140 7.33 9.03 6.11
N THR A 141 6.97 8.00 5.36
CA THR A 141 6.48 8.13 4.00
C THR A 141 5.16 8.89 3.95
N LEU A 142 4.20 8.48 4.77
CA LEU A 142 2.90 9.16 4.81
C LEU A 142 3.01 10.59 5.30
N ARG A 143 3.89 10.85 6.27
CA ARG A 143 4.16 12.20 6.74
C ARG A 143 4.77 13.07 5.64
N GLY A 144 5.70 12.51 4.87
CA GLY A 144 6.29 13.19 3.73
C GLY A 144 5.27 13.55 2.65
N TRP A 145 4.21 12.79 2.53
CA TRP A 145 3.12 13.08 1.58
C TRP A 145 2.02 13.97 2.16
N GLY A 146 2.14 14.35 3.42
CA GLY A 146 1.09 15.14 4.09
C GLY A 146 -0.18 14.36 4.36
N ALA A 147 -0.10 13.04 4.41
CA ALA A 147 -1.25 12.15 4.52
C ALA A 147 -1.58 11.73 5.95
N LEU A 148 -0.78 12.12 6.92
CA LEU A 148 -1.00 11.76 8.32
C LEU A 148 -1.90 12.74 9.04
N PRO A 149 -2.60 12.26 10.09
CA PRO A 149 -3.31 13.13 11.01
C PRO A 149 -2.33 14.12 11.65
N GLY A 150 -2.71 15.35 11.69
CA GLY A 150 -1.91 16.43 12.26
C GLY A 150 -1.82 16.41 13.76
#